data_8fade94346c05a36b1826f7e95ee575a
#
_entry.id   8fade94346c05a36b1826f7e95ee575a
#
_cell.length_a   1.000
_cell.length_b   1.000
_cell.length_c   1.000
_cell.angle_alpha   90.00
_cell.angle_beta   90.00
_cell.angle_gamma   90.00
#
_symmetry.space_group_name_H-M   'P 1'
#
loop_
_entity.id
_entity.type
_entity.pdbx_description
1 polymer ?
#
loop_
_entity_poly.entity_id
_entity_poly.type
_entity_poly.pdbx_seq_one_letter_code
_entity_poly.pdbx_strand_id
1 'polypeptide(L)'
;MVYIIAAYHDLGRLIDNETHNIESAKMLRNDKFLLKNFSSDEVKIMAEAVEDHRASLGREPRSIYGKIVSSADRNPTVESMLERAYDYNKLLHPNLSEDEIIEDARIHIREKYAPDGYAAKTMYFKDAGFEAMLKEVERITRTPEIFSRIQKNFNKKRFGK
;
A
#
# COMPACT_ATOMS: atom_id res chain seq x y z
N MET A 1 -2.53 -4.51 20.54
CA MET A 1 -2.83 -5.28 19.29
C MET A 1 -2.54 -4.48 18.02
N VAL A 2 -3.09 -3.26 17.81
CA VAL A 2 -2.91 -2.49 16.54
C VAL A 2 -1.43 -2.31 16.15
N TYR A 3 -0.57 -1.91 17.08
CA TYR A 3 0.87 -1.74 16.80
C TYR A 3 1.57 -3.03 16.38
N ILE A 4 1.17 -4.16 16.97
CA ILE A 4 1.70 -5.48 16.60
C ILE A 4 1.27 -5.83 15.18
N ILE A 5 -0.01 -5.64 14.85
CA ILE A 5 -0.53 -5.89 13.51
C ILE A 5 0.21 -5.01 12.50
N ALA A 6 0.39 -3.71 12.81
CA ALA A 6 1.13 -2.79 11.96
C ALA A 6 2.61 -3.19 11.78
N ALA A 7 3.26 -3.72 12.82
CA ALA A 7 4.65 -4.19 12.71
C ALA A 7 4.79 -5.46 11.85
N TYR A 8 3.78 -6.33 11.86
CA TYR A 8 3.82 -7.61 11.15
C TYR A 8 3.28 -7.57 9.72
N HIS A 9 2.42 -6.61 9.36
CA HIS A 9 1.58 -6.69 8.14
C HIS A 9 2.37 -6.97 6.85
N ASP A 10 3.58 -6.47 6.72
CA ASP A 10 4.42 -6.55 5.52
C ASP A 10 5.67 -7.43 5.67
N LEU A 11 5.93 -8.07 6.83
CA LEU A 11 7.14 -8.89 7.04
C LEU A 11 7.26 -10.05 6.05
N GLY A 12 6.15 -10.60 5.61
CA GLY A 12 6.10 -11.69 4.63
C GLY A 12 6.64 -11.31 3.25
N ARG A 13 6.81 -10.02 2.93
CA ARG A 13 7.46 -9.56 1.68
C ARG A 13 8.89 -10.07 1.54
N LEU A 14 9.55 -10.41 2.64
CA LEU A 14 10.87 -11.03 2.65
C LEU A 14 10.85 -12.47 2.09
N ILE A 15 9.67 -13.10 2.05
CA ILE A 15 9.47 -14.48 1.57
C ILE A 15 8.86 -14.44 0.16
N ASP A 16 7.69 -13.80 0.03
CA ASP A 16 6.98 -13.69 -1.24
C ASP A 16 6.08 -12.45 -1.25
N ASN A 17 6.25 -11.60 -2.26
CA ASN A 17 5.51 -10.34 -2.38
C ASN A 17 4.02 -10.57 -2.70
N GLU A 18 3.65 -11.64 -3.37
CA GLU A 18 2.24 -11.88 -3.74
C GLU A 18 1.42 -12.41 -2.57
N THR A 19 2.00 -13.27 -1.76
CA THR A 19 1.35 -13.90 -0.61
C THR A 19 1.80 -13.31 0.73
N HIS A 20 2.47 -12.15 0.73
CA HIS A 20 3.09 -11.56 1.92
C HIS A 20 2.14 -11.42 3.11
N ASN A 21 0.87 -11.12 2.88
CA ASN A 21 -0.12 -11.03 3.95
C ASN A 21 -0.35 -12.36 4.67
N ILE A 22 -0.33 -13.47 3.93
CA ILE A 22 -0.46 -14.83 4.48
C ILE A 22 0.81 -15.19 5.23
N GLU A 23 1.98 -14.96 4.63
CA GLU A 23 3.28 -15.24 5.25
C GLU A 23 3.51 -14.40 6.52
N SER A 24 3.17 -13.11 6.49
CA SER A 24 3.18 -12.23 7.66
C SER A 24 2.30 -12.77 8.81
N ALA A 25 1.10 -13.23 8.49
CA ALA A 25 0.19 -13.79 9.48
C ALA A 25 0.70 -15.13 10.05
N LYS A 26 1.37 -15.96 9.24
CA LYS A 26 2.04 -17.18 9.73
C LYS A 26 3.17 -16.84 10.71
N MET A 27 4.00 -15.82 10.38
CA MET A 27 5.05 -15.34 11.28
C MET A 27 4.46 -14.91 12.62
N LEU A 28 3.39 -14.10 12.61
CA LEU A 28 2.71 -13.63 13.82
C LEU A 28 2.16 -14.80 14.65
N ARG A 29 1.50 -15.78 14.02
CA ARG A 29 0.92 -16.95 14.72
C ARG A 29 1.98 -17.80 15.40
N ASN A 30 3.22 -17.82 14.90
CA ASN A 30 4.30 -18.63 15.41
C ASN A 30 5.27 -17.88 16.33
N ASP A 31 5.02 -16.58 16.59
CA ASP A 31 5.89 -15.80 17.45
C ASP A 31 5.74 -16.20 18.91
N LYS A 32 6.82 -16.74 19.48
CA LYS A 32 6.85 -17.26 20.86
C LYS A 32 6.59 -16.18 21.91
N PHE A 33 6.98 -14.93 21.65
CA PHE A 33 6.71 -13.82 22.54
C PHE A 33 5.22 -13.51 22.57
N LEU A 34 4.56 -13.48 21.42
CA LEU A 34 3.12 -13.23 21.33
C LEU A 34 2.33 -14.36 21.97
N LEU A 35 2.68 -15.60 21.68
CA LEU A 35 2.04 -16.78 22.28
C LEU A 35 2.17 -16.86 23.82
N LYS A 36 3.22 -16.24 24.39
CA LYS A 36 3.42 -16.16 25.84
C LYS A 36 2.62 -15.03 26.49
N ASN A 37 2.38 -13.91 25.78
CA ASN A 37 1.88 -12.68 26.37
C ASN A 37 0.44 -12.34 25.97
N PHE A 38 -0.12 -13.04 24.99
CA PHE A 38 -1.49 -12.85 24.49
C PHE A 38 -2.24 -14.18 24.49
N SER A 39 -3.57 -14.11 24.65
CA SER A 39 -4.42 -15.29 24.52
C SER A 39 -4.43 -15.79 23.06
N SER A 40 -4.81 -17.05 22.87
CA SER A 40 -4.97 -17.64 21.53
C SER A 40 -5.94 -16.87 20.65
N ASP A 41 -7.01 -16.33 21.23
CA ASP A 41 -8.00 -15.53 20.50
C ASP A 41 -7.45 -14.18 20.07
N GLU A 42 -6.65 -13.51 20.91
CA GLU A 42 -5.98 -12.26 20.57
C GLU A 42 -4.95 -12.47 19.44
N VAL A 43 -4.13 -13.52 19.53
CA VAL A 43 -3.16 -13.87 18.47
C VAL A 43 -3.91 -14.18 17.17
N LYS A 44 -5.02 -14.92 17.23
CA LYS A 44 -5.86 -15.20 16.06
C LYS A 44 -6.40 -13.92 15.44
N ILE A 45 -6.98 -13.01 16.22
CA ILE A 45 -7.52 -11.72 15.73
C ILE A 45 -6.42 -10.88 15.08
N MET A 46 -5.24 -10.81 15.70
CA MET A 46 -4.10 -10.07 15.13
C MET A 46 -3.63 -10.69 13.80
N ALA A 47 -3.50 -12.00 13.73
CA ALA A 47 -3.09 -12.69 12.51
C ALA A 47 -4.12 -12.55 11.38
N GLU A 48 -5.41 -12.65 11.70
CA GLU A 48 -6.50 -12.41 10.75
C GLU A 48 -6.50 -10.96 10.23
N ALA A 49 -6.20 -9.98 11.08
CA ALA A 49 -6.07 -8.59 10.66
C ALA A 49 -4.87 -8.37 9.73
N VAL A 50 -3.75 -9.06 9.97
CA VAL A 50 -2.59 -9.07 9.07
C VAL A 50 -2.95 -9.69 7.72
N GLU A 51 -3.66 -10.82 7.67
CA GLU A 51 -4.12 -11.42 6.41
C GLU A 51 -5.03 -10.48 5.62
N ASP A 52 -5.86 -9.70 6.31
CA ASP A 52 -6.95 -8.93 5.73
C ASP A 52 -6.53 -7.51 5.30
N HIS A 53 -5.26 -7.10 5.47
CA HIS A 53 -4.86 -5.71 5.24
C HIS A 53 -4.83 -5.28 3.77
N ARG A 54 -4.68 -6.23 2.82
CA ARG A 54 -4.49 -5.90 1.40
C ARG A 54 -5.66 -5.14 0.79
N ALA A 55 -5.36 -4.11 -0.02
CA ALA A 55 -6.36 -3.36 -0.78
C ALA A 55 -7.10 -4.24 -1.81
N SER A 56 -6.43 -5.27 -2.32
CA SER A 56 -6.96 -6.25 -3.28
C SER A 56 -7.71 -7.43 -2.63
N LEU A 57 -7.98 -7.36 -1.31
CA LEU A 57 -8.76 -8.37 -0.62
C LEU A 57 -10.17 -8.45 -1.22
N GLY A 58 -10.56 -9.63 -1.73
CA GLY A 58 -11.85 -9.84 -2.40
C GLY A 58 -13.07 -9.87 -1.46
N ARG A 59 -12.90 -9.58 -0.17
CA ARG A 59 -13.92 -9.56 0.88
C ARG A 59 -13.63 -8.47 1.91
N GLU A 60 -14.58 -8.18 2.78
CA GLU A 60 -14.33 -7.32 3.94
C GLU A 60 -13.36 -7.96 4.94
N PRO A 61 -12.50 -7.17 5.61
CA PRO A 61 -11.72 -7.62 6.76
C PRO A 61 -12.60 -8.17 7.87
N ARG A 62 -12.19 -9.30 8.46
CA ARG A 62 -12.94 -10.02 9.51
C ARG A 62 -13.12 -9.24 10.81
N SER A 63 -12.29 -8.23 11.05
CA SER A 63 -12.31 -7.45 12.28
C SER A 63 -12.10 -5.97 12.04
N ILE A 64 -12.45 -5.16 13.07
CA ILE A 64 -12.15 -3.72 13.07
C ILE A 64 -10.63 -3.47 12.94
N TYR A 65 -9.80 -4.33 13.49
CA TYR A 65 -8.34 -4.23 13.41
C TYR A 65 -7.84 -4.37 11.96
N GLY A 66 -8.39 -5.32 11.21
CA GLY A 66 -8.10 -5.47 9.79
C GLY A 66 -8.52 -4.24 8.98
N LYS A 67 -9.70 -3.67 9.27
CA LYS A 67 -10.16 -2.43 8.64
C LYS A 67 -9.24 -1.24 8.95
N ILE A 68 -8.77 -1.10 10.20
CA ILE A 68 -7.86 -0.02 10.62
C ILE A 68 -6.53 -0.14 9.87
N VAL A 69 -5.87 -1.30 9.91
CA VAL A 69 -4.55 -1.48 9.29
C VAL A 69 -4.65 -1.37 7.77
N SER A 70 -5.67 -1.97 7.17
CA SER A 70 -5.95 -1.85 5.74
C SER A 70 -6.16 -0.40 5.29
N SER A 71 -6.85 0.42 6.09
CA SER A 71 -7.04 1.84 5.77
C SER A 71 -5.76 2.65 5.95
N ALA A 72 -4.99 2.38 7.00
CA ALA A 72 -3.73 3.06 7.25
C ALA A 72 -2.68 2.79 6.14
N ASP A 73 -2.59 1.54 5.67
CA ASP A 73 -1.66 1.17 4.57
C ASP A 73 -2.04 1.83 3.23
N ARG A 74 -3.29 2.23 3.06
CA ARG A 74 -3.80 2.89 1.84
C ARG A 74 -3.77 4.41 1.86
N ASN A 75 -3.23 5.03 2.89
CA ASN A 75 -3.14 6.48 3.03
C ASN A 75 -1.69 6.99 2.94
N PRO A 76 -1.02 6.83 1.78
CA PRO A 76 0.35 7.31 1.58
C PRO A 76 0.37 8.83 1.38
N THR A 77 1.53 9.44 1.59
CA THR A 77 1.80 10.78 1.05
C THR A 77 1.94 10.72 -0.48
N VAL A 78 1.73 11.85 -1.15
CA VAL A 78 1.91 11.93 -2.61
C VAL A 78 3.35 11.59 -3.01
N GLU A 79 4.33 12.06 -2.25
CA GLU A 79 5.75 11.76 -2.46
C GLU A 79 6.03 10.25 -2.37
N SER A 80 5.53 9.59 -1.32
CA SER A 80 5.68 8.14 -1.16
C SER A 80 4.99 7.36 -2.28
N MET A 81 3.87 7.88 -2.79
CA MET A 81 3.16 7.28 -3.91
C MET A 81 3.96 7.38 -5.22
N LEU A 82 4.50 8.57 -5.53
CA LEU A 82 5.34 8.80 -6.71
C LEU A 82 6.59 7.91 -6.68
N GLU A 83 7.25 7.84 -5.52
CA GLU A 83 8.42 7.00 -5.30
C GLU A 83 8.12 5.51 -5.52
N ARG A 84 7.14 4.98 -4.81
CA ARG A 84 6.78 3.56 -4.85
C ARG A 84 6.29 3.12 -6.22
N ALA A 85 5.46 3.92 -6.89
CA ALA A 85 4.96 3.59 -8.21
C ALA A 85 6.08 3.58 -9.27
N TYR A 86 6.98 4.57 -9.24
CA TYR A 86 8.11 4.63 -10.15
C TYR A 86 9.08 3.46 -9.94
N ASP A 87 9.48 3.20 -8.68
CA ASP A 87 10.44 2.13 -8.37
C ASP A 87 9.87 0.74 -8.69
N TYR A 88 8.58 0.53 -8.41
CA TYR A 88 7.89 -0.72 -8.73
C TYR A 88 7.88 -0.98 -10.24
N ASN A 89 7.47 0.00 -11.05
CA ASN A 89 7.41 -0.18 -12.50
C ASN A 89 8.81 -0.32 -13.11
N LYS A 90 9.80 0.41 -12.58
CA LYS A 90 11.19 0.25 -13.01
C LYS A 90 11.77 -1.13 -12.71
N LEU A 91 11.39 -1.72 -11.57
CA LEU A 91 11.80 -3.08 -11.21
C LEU A 91 11.15 -4.13 -12.11
N LEU A 92 9.86 -3.98 -12.42
CA LEU A 92 9.12 -4.92 -13.27
C LEU A 92 9.52 -4.83 -14.73
N HIS A 93 9.88 -3.63 -15.21
CA HIS A 93 10.13 -3.34 -16.60
C HIS A 93 11.50 -2.66 -16.81
N PRO A 94 12.63 -3.34 -16.49
CA PRO A 94 13.97 -2.72 -16.49
C PRO A 94 14.44 -2.26 -17.87
N ASN A 95 13.79 -2.72 -18.94
CA ASN A 95 14.16 -2.41 -20.34
C ASN A 95 13.35 -1.25 -20.95
N LEU A 96 12.33 -0.73 -20.24
CA LEU A 96 11.57 0.42 -20.68
C LEU A 96 12.37 1.71 -20.51
N SER A 97 12.10 2.69 -21.38
CA SER A 97 12.61 4.05 -21.22
C SER A 97 12.03 4.71 -19.96
N GLU A 98 12.68 5.77 -19.47
CA GLU A 98 12.17 6.53 -18.33
C GLU A 98 10.75 7.06 -18.56
N ASP A 99 10.44 7.52 -19.77
CA ASP A 99 9.12 8.04 -20.11
C ASP A 99 8.02 6.96 -20.08
N GLU A 100 8.33 5.75 -20.55
CA GLU A 100 7.41 4.61 -20.46
C GLU A 100 7.19 4.18 -19.02
N ILE A 101 8.24 4.09 -18.20
CA ILE A 101 8.14 3.79 -16.75
C ILE A 101 7.28 4.83 -16.03
N ILE A 102 7.44 6.10 -16.38
CA ILE A 102 6.63 7.19 -15.79
C ILE A 102 5.16 7.05 -16.18
N GLU A 103 4.86 6.71 -17.43
CA GLU A 103 3.47 6.53 -17.87
C GLU A 103 2.84 5.30 -17.20
N ASP A 104 3.55 4.18 -17.09
CA ASP A 104 3.09 3.00 -16.37
C ASP A 104 2.84 3.31 -14.89
N ALA A 105 3.72 4.10 -14.26
CA ALA A 105 3.51 4.57 -12.88
C ALA A 105 2.23 5.43 -12.75
N ARG A 106 1.96 6.31 -13.72
CA ARG A 106 0.73 7.12 -13.76
C ARG A 106 -0.52 6.25 -13.84
N ILE A 107 -0.52 5.26 -14.76
CA ILE A 107 -1.62 4.33 -14.94
C ILE A 107 -1.85 3.54 -13.65
N HIS A 108 -0.79 2.98 -13.05
CA HIS A 108 -0.86 2.24 -11.80
C HIS A 108 -1.45 3.07 -10.64
N ILE A 109 -1.03 4.35 -10.51
CA ILE A 109 -1.59 5.23 -9.49
C ILE A 109 -3.08 5.48 -9.72
N ARG A 110 -3.51 5.67 -10.97
CA ARG A 110 -4.92 5.87 -11.30
C ARG A 110 -5.78 4.65 -11.02
N GLU A 111 -5.32 3.45 -11.42
CA GLU A 111 -6.01 2.19 -11.12
C GLU A 111 -6.23 1.99 -9.62
N LYS A 112 -5.31 2.49 -8.81
CA LYS A 112 -5.36 2.36 -7.36
C LYS A 112 -6.20 3.44 -6.70
N TYR A 113 -6.04 4.71 -7.08
CA TYR A 113 -6.52 5.88 -6.34
C TYR A 113 -7.47 6.81 -7.12
N ALA A 114 -7.78 6.56 -8.39
CA ALA A 114 -8.85 7.29 -9.06
C ALA A 114 -10.19 7.08 -8.33
N PRO A 115 -11.24 7.89 -8.57
CA PRO A 115 -12.52 7.76 -7.86
C PRO A 115 -13.13 6.36 -7.92
N ASP A 116 -12.83 5.61 -8.98
CA ASP A 116 -13.22 4.21 -9.18
C ASP A 116 -12.11 3.20 -8.87
N GLY A 117 -10.95 3.67 -8.41
CA GLY A 117 -9.78 2.86 -8.09
C GLY A 117 -10.01 1.91 -6.90
N TYR A 118 -9.37 0.75 -6.96
CA TYR A 118 -9.64 -0.32 -5.99
C TYR A 118 -9.29 0.05 -4.54
N ALA A 119 -8.29 0.90 -4.30
CA ALA A 119 -7.94 1.35 -2.95
C ALA A 119 -8.87 2.46 -2.45
N ALA A 120 -9.33 3.36 -3.34
CA ALA A 120 -10.25 4.43 -3.00
C ALA A 120 -11.64 3.88 -2.63
N LYS A 121 -12.15 2.91 -3.40
CA LYS A 121 -13.47 2.27 -3.16
C LYS A 121 -13.52 1.51 -1.85
N THR A 122 -12.43 0.83 -1.49
CA THR A 122 -12.40 -0.08 -0.34
C THR A 122 -11.82 0.57 0.92
N MET A 123 -11.73 1.91 0.98
CA MET A 123 -11.30 2.63 2.17
C MET A 123 -12.39 2.60 3.26
N TYR A 124 -12.08 2.04 4.42
CA TYR A 124 -13.03 1.88 5.52
C TYR A 124 -13.13 3.13 6.40
N PHE A 125 -12.01 3.85 6.58
CA PHE A 125 -11.95 5.07 7.38
C PHE A 125 -11.41 6.20 6.50
N LYS A 126 -12.33 7.05 6.04
CA LYS A 126 -12.00 8.23 5.22
C LYS A 126 -11.90 9.44 6.15
N ASP A 127 -10.77 10.11 6.09
CA ASP A 127 -10.56 11.39 6.74
C ASP A 127 -10.25 12.49 5.72
N ALA A 128 -10.18 13.75 6.21
CA ALA A 128 -9.90 14.89 5.35
C ALA A 128 -8.53 14.79 4.65
N GLY A 129 -7.54 14.13 5.27
CA GLY A 129 -6.22 13.90 4.69
C GLY A 129 -6.30 12.96 3.49
N PHE A 130 -7.02 11.84 3.62
CA PHE A 130 -7.24 10.91 2.53
C PHE A 130 -8.01 11.56 1.36
N GLU A 131 -9.05 12.33 1.65
CA GLU A 131 -9.80 13.03 0.60
C GLU A 131 -8.94 14.09 -0.11
N ALA A 132 -8.10 14.82 0.63
CA ALA A 132 -7.16 15.77 0.04
C ALA A 132 -6.13 15.07 -0.85
N MET A 133 -5.61 13.91 -0.41
CA MET A 133 -4.71 13.07 -1.20
C MET A 133 -5.37 12.61 -2.49
N LEU A 134 -6.61 12.13 -2.47
CA LEU A 134 -7.32 11.70 -3.69
C LEU A 134 -7.50 12.86 -4.69
N LYS A 135 -7.84 14.07 -4.22
CA LYS A 135 -7.94 15.28 -5.09
C LYS A 135 -6.59 15.62 -5.71
N GLU A 136 -5.52 15.51 -4.94
CA GLU A 136 -4.18 15.76 -5.46
C GLU A 136 -3.76 14.69 -6.48
N VAL A 137 -4.05 13.41 -6.23
CA VAL A 137 -3.84 12.32 -7.21
C VAL A 137 -4.57 12.61 -8.51
N GLU A 138 -5.85 12.98 -8.45
CA GLU A 138 -6.61 13.31 -9.65
C GLU A 138 -5.96 14.47 -10.40
N ARG A 139 -5.53 15.52 -9.71
CA ARG A 139 -4.86 16.68 -10.29
C ARG A 139 -3.55 16.32 -10.99
N ILE A 140 -2.67 15.56 -10.32
CA ILE A 140 -1.32 15.25 -10.85
C ILE A 140 -1.35 14.18 -11.95
N THR A 141 -2.33 13.27 -11.92
CA THR A 141 -2.44 12.18 -12.91
C THR A 141 -3.38 12.50 -14.07
N ARG A 142 -3.90 13.72 -14.13
CA ARG A 142 -4.94 14.15 -15.08
C ARG A 142 -4.52 13.92 -16.53
N THR A 143 -3.30 14.30 -16.89
CA THR A 143 -2.74 14.01 -18.20
C THR A 143 -1.31 13.46 -18.08
N PRO A 144 -0.84 12.69 -19.10
CA PRO A 144 0.54 12.18 -19.13
C PRO A 144 1.59 13.28 -18.98
N GLU A 145 1.39 14.45 -19.61
CA GLU A 145 2.36 15.56 -19.61
C GLU A 145 2.49 16.18 -18.21
N ILE A 146 1.36 16.39 -17.51
CA ILE A 146 1.38 16.92 -16.14
C ILE A 146 2.12 15.94 -15.22
N PHE A 147 1.77 14.66 -15.30
CA PHE A 147 2.39 13.63 -14.45
C PHE A 147 3.88 13.48 -14.74
N SER A 148 4.27 13.37 -16.03
CA SER A 148 5.67 13.25 -16.43
C SER A 148 6.53 14.38 -15.89
N ARG A 149 6.06 15.63 -16.01
CA ARG A 149 6.77 16.80 -15.47
C ARG A 149 6.96 16.70 -13.96
N ILE A 150 5.92 16.29 -13.22
CA ILE A 150 5.96 16.19 -11.76
C ILE A 150 6.91 15.06 -11.35
N GLN A 151 6.78 13.89 -11.97
CA GLN A 151 7.62 12.72 -11.66
C GLN A 151 9.09 12.98 -11.97
N LYS A 152 9.40 13.57 -13.13
CA LYS A 152 10.79 13.94 -13.49
C LYS A 152 11.39 14.93 -12.49
N ASN A 153 10.63 15.94 -12.07
CA ASN A 153 11.07 16.89 -11.04
C ASN A 153 11.31 16.22 -9.69
N PHE A 154 10.45 15.26 -9.32
CA PHE A 154 10.60 14.46 -8.11
C PHE A 154 11.85 13.58 -8.18
N ASN A 155 12.04 12.86 -9.29
CA ASN A 155 13.22 12.02 -9.53
C ASN A 155 14.51 12.84 -9.51
N LYS A 156 14.52 14.03 -10.11
CA LYS A 156 15.67 14.95 -10.08
C LYS A 156 16.07 15.34 -8.65
N LYS A 157 15.10 15.65 -7.80
CA LYS A 157 15.35 15.94 -6.37
C LYS A 157 15.88 14.72 -5.62
N ARG A 158 15.35 13.54 -5.92
CA ARG A 158 15.68 12.27 -5.26
C ARG A 158 17.06 11.74 -5.65
N PHE A 159 17.44 11.83 -6.91
CA PHE A 159 18.67 11.24 -7.46
C PHE A 159 19.77 12.25 -7.77
N GLY A 160 19.52 13.55 -7.62
CA GLY A 160 20.53 14.60 -7.81
C GLY A 160 21.01 14.77 -9.24
N LYS A 161 20.19 14.43 -10.24
CA LYS A 161 20.55 14.54 -11.67
C LYS A 161 19.71 15.59 -12.35
#